data_9039b3b9fb4cd255b363cfccda6878f3
#
_entry.id   9039b3b9fb4cd255b363cfccda6878f3
#
_cell.length_a   1.000
_cell.length_b   1.000
_cell.length_c   1.000
_cell.angle_alpha   90.00
_cell.angle_beta   90.00
_cell.angle_gamma   90.00
#
_symmetry.space_group_name_H-M   'P 1'
#
loop_
_entity.id
_entity.type
_entity.pdbx_description
1 polymer ?
#
loop_
_entity_poly.entity_id
_entity_poly.type
_entity_poly.pdbx_seq_one_letter_code
_entity_poly.pdbx_strand_id
1 'polypeptide(L)'
;MFIPEIEMKSVEEIKKSQEAHIPGLLEYLDKNSKYYRKVFQQNNIKISDIKAIEDLTKIPVTTKDNLQEESDDFLCVPRKDIVDFVTTSGTLGEPVTFAMTNKDLDRLAYNEFISFSCANTTENDIFQLMVTLDKRFMAGMAYFLGLRKLGAGIIRLGPGMQELQFESIMKFLPTGLITVPS
;
A
#
# COMPACT_ATOMS: atom_id res chain seq x y z
N MET A 1 -3.34 -6.80 -21.17
CA MET A 1 -3.40 -6.99 -19.69
C MET A 1 -2.00 -7.34 -19.21
N PHE A 2 -1.46 -6.60 -18.23
CA PHE A 2 -0.19 -6.94 -17.55
C PHE A 2 -0.47 -7.93 -16.43
N ILE A 3 0.23 -9.04 -16.41
CA ILE A 3 0.15 -10.04 -15.32
C ILE A 3 1.57 -10.22 -14.79
N PRO A 4 1.83 -10.00 -13.49
CA PRO A 4 3.14 -10.26 -12.90
C PRO A 4 3.55 -11.72 -13.10
N GLU A 5 4.82 -11.96 -13.43
CA GLU A 5 5.31 -13.32 -13.70
C GLU A 5 5.05 -14.29 -12.54
N ILE A 6 5.13 -13.81 -11.30
CA ILE A 6 4.91 -14.62 -10.11
C ILE A 6 3.47 -15.17 -10.03
N GLU A 7 2.48 -14.45 -10.57
CA GLU A 7 1.08 -14.89 -10.56
C GLU A 7 0.80 -16.03 -11.56
N MET A 8 1.74 -16.29 -12.47
CA MET A 8 1.68 -17.39 -13.43
C MET A 8 2.38 -18.66 -12.93
N LYS A 9 2.97 -18.62 -11.73
CA LYS A 9 3.70 -19.74 -11.14
C LYS A 9 2.77 -20.70 -10.39
N SER A 10 3.25 -21.92 -10.13
CA SER A 10 2.54 -22.87 -9.27
C SER A 10 2.51 -22.38 -7.81
N VAL A 11 1.60 -22.92 -7.01
CA VAL A 11 1.50 -22.61 -5.58
C VAL A 11 2.83 -22.91 -4.86
N GLU A 12 3.49 -24.00 -5.24
CA GLU A 12 4.77 -24.42 -4.67
C GLU A 12 5.89 -23.41 -5.01
N GLU A 13 5.93 -22.93 -6.25
CA GLU A 13 6.90 -21.91 -6.68
C GLU A 13 6.66 -20.57 -5.99
N ILE A 14 5.39 -20.17 -5.82
CA ILE A 14 5.00 -18.96 -5.08
C ILE A 14 5.46 -19.09 -3.62
N LYS A 15 5.14 -20.23 -2.96
CA LYS A 15 5.56 -20.49 -1.59
C LYS A 15 7.09 -20.42 -1.45
N LYS A 16 7.81 -21.10 -2.33
CA LYS A 16 9.27 -21.07 -2.34
C LYS A 16 9.84 -19.65 -2.50
N SER A 17 9.21 -18.85 -3.37
CA SER A 17 9.58 -17.44 -3.55
C SER A 17 9.35 -16.63 -2.29
N GLN A 18 8.21 -16.80 -1.62
CA GLN A 18 7.89 -16.14 -0.36
C GLN A 18 8.88 -16.52 0.75
N GLU A 19 9.15 -17.81 0.91
CA GLU A 19 10.07 -18.32 1.93
C GLU A 19 11.51 -17.82 1.71
N ALA A 20 11.94 -17.68 0.47
CA ALA A 20 13.26 -17.12 0.16
C ALA A 20 13.42 -15.66 0.63
N HIS A 21 12.33 -14.90 0.80
CA HIS A 21 12.38 -13.52 1.26
C HIS A 21 12.27 -13.37 2.78
N ILE A 22 11.80 -14.40 3.51
CA ILE A 22 11.60 -14.34 4.97
C ILE A 22 12.89 -13.97 5.73
N PRO A 23 14.04 -14.64 5.51
CA PRO A 23 15.26 -14.33 6.26
C PRO A 23 15.68 -12.87 6.10
N GLY A 24 15.72 -12.37 4.87
CA GLY A 24 16.11 -10.99 4.59
C GLY A 24 15.15 -9.96 5.22
N LEU A 25 13.83 -10.23 5.24
CA LEU A 25 12.85 -9.40 5.91
C LEU A 25 13.08 -9.37 7.43
N LEU A 26 13.29 -10.52 8.06
CA LEU A 26 13.47 -10.58 9.51
C LEU A 26 14.79 -9.93 9.95
N GLU A 27 15.87 -10.13 9.21
CA GLU A 27 17.14 -9.43 9.44
C GLU A 27 16.98 -7.89 9.31
N TYR A 28 16.22 -7.45 8.30
CA TYR A 28 15.93 -6.03 8.11
C TYR A 28 15.14 -5.47 9.29
N LEU A 29 14.12 -6.18 9.77
CA LEU A 29 13.29 -5.77 10.91
C LEU A 29 14.09 -5.75 12.21
N ASP A 30 14.88 -6.78 12.49
CA ASP A 30 15.74 -6.85 13.68
C ASP A 30 16.76 -5.71 13.71
N LYS A 31 17.33 -5.38 12.56
CA LYS A 31 18.31 -4.31 12.45
C LYS A 31 17.70 -2.91 12.57
N ASN A 32 16.55 -2.66 11.95
CA ASN A 32 16.06 -1.30 11.69
C ASN A 32 14.82 -0.92 12.50
N SER A 33 13.97 -1.88 12.94
CA SER A 33 12.79 -1.60 13.76
C SER A 33 13.08 -1.81 15.24
N LYS A 34 12.89 -0.80 16.06
CA LYS A 34 12.99 -0.94 17.52
C LYS A 34 11.90 -1.85 18.06
N TYR A 35 10.68 -1.74 17.50
CA TYR A 35 9.53 -2.56 17.89
C TYR A 35 9.82 -4.05 17.67
N TYR A 36 10.17 -4.46 16.44
CA TYR A 36 10.40 -5.88 16.14
C TYR A 36 11.62 -6.45 16.85
N ARG A 37 12.68 -5.67 17.04
CA ARG A 37 13.81 -6.08 17.87
C ARG A 37 13.38 -6.40 19.31
N LYS A 38 12.56 -5.53 19.92
CA LYS A 38 11.97 -5.75 21.25
C LYS A 38 11.12 -7.02 21.27
N VAL A 39 10.24 -7.21 20.27
CA VAL A 39 9.39 -8.41 20.14
C VAL A 39 10.23 -9.68 20.06
N PHE A 40 11.26 -9.71 19.23
CA PHE A 40 12.13 -10.89 19.08
C PHE A 40 12.86 -11.21 20.38
N GLN A 41 13.40 -10.20 21.05
CA GLN A 41 14.10 -10.39 22.33
C GLN A 41 13.18 -10.88 23.45
N GLN A 42 12.02 -10.24 23.63
CA GLN A 42 11.07 -10.58 24.70
C GLN A 42 10.48 -11.98 24.55
N ASN A 43 10.34 -12.47 23.33
CA ASN A 43 9.79 -13.79 23.05
C ASN A 43 10.87 -14.85 22.77
N ASN A 44 12.16 -14.53 22.98
CA ASN A 44 13.28 -15.41 22.72
C ASN A 44 13.28 -16.00 21.29
N ILE A 45 12.84 -15.20 20.29
CA ILE A 45 12.76 -15.62 18.90
C ILE A 45 14.15 -15.52 18.26
N LYS A 46 14.65 -16.62 17.79
CA LYS A 46 15.85 -16.67 16.94
C LYS A 46 15.38 -16.58 15.49
N ILE A 47 15.65 -15.45 14.84
CA ILE A 47 15.22 -15.22 13.44
C ILE A 47 15.79 -16.28 12.48
N SER A 48 16.94 -16.88 12.79
CA SER A 48 17.52 -18.00 12.05
C SER A 48 16.65 -19.26 12.02
N ASP A 49 15.72 -19.40 12.98
CA ASP A 49 14.83 -20.55 13.12
C ASP A 49 13.50 -20.36 12.38
N ILE A 50 13.32 -19.20 11.75
CA ILE A 50 12.16 -18.85 10.93
C ILE A 50 12.58 -18.95 9.46
N LYS A 51 12.16 -20.01 8.78
CA LYS A 51 12.55 -20.28 7.39
C LYS A 51 11.37 -20.54 6.46
N ALA A 52 10.32 -21.10 7.00
CA ALA A 52 9.09 -21.40 6.29
C ALA A 52 7.97 -20.42 6.68
N ILE A 53 6.94 -20.33 5.85
CA ILE A 53 5.75 -19.50 6.14
C ILE A 53 5.10 -19.93 7.45
N GLU A 54 5.05 -21.23 7.72
CA GLU A 54 4.48 -21.80 8.94
C GLU A 54 5.22 -21.34 10.20
N ASP A 55 6.52 -21.08 10.12
CA ASP A 55 7.33 -20.60 11.24
C ASP A 55 6.95 -19.17 11.66
N LEU A 56 6.32 -18.38 10.79
CA LEU A 56 5.87 -17.03 11.11
C LEU A 56 4.88 -17.00 12.28
N THR A 57 4.17 -18.10 12.54
CA THR A 57 3.28 -18.24 13.71
C THR A 57 4.01 -18.17 15.05
N LYS A 58 5.34 -18.33 15.07
CA LYS A 58 6.18 -18.13 16.27
C LYS A 58 6.34 -16.66 16.64
N ILE A 59 6.08 -15.75 15.71
CA ILE A 59 6.17 -14.30 15.93
C ILE A 59 4.81 -13.81 16.40
N PRO A 60 4.72 -13.09 17.54
CA PRO A 60 3.48 -12.49 18.00
C PRO A 60 2.85 -11.59 16.93
N VAL A 61 1.52 -11.62 16.84
CA VAL A 61 0.76 -10.78 15.92
C VAL A 61 0.88 -9.32 16.33
N THR A 62 1.19 -8.45 15.37
CA THR A 62 1.12 -7.00 15.55
C THR A 62 -0.33 -6.53 15.50
N THR A 63 -0.79 -5.86 16.53
CA THR A 63 -2.15 -5.34 16.62
C THR A 63 -2.22 -3.87 16.17
N LYS A 64 -3.45 -3.37 15.98
CA LYS A 64 -3.68 -1.94 15.72
C LYS A 64 -3.19 -1.08 16.88
N ASP A 65 -3.41 -1.52 18.12
CA ASP A 65 -2.99 -0.80 19.32
C ASP A 65 -1.46 -0.65 19.38
N ASN A 66 -0.71 -1.71 19.03
CA ASN A 66 0.74 -1.62 18.95
C ASN A 66 1.18 -0.54 17.95
N LEU A 67 0.53 -0.47 16.76
CA LEU A 67 0.84 0.53 15.74
C LEU A 67 0.51 1.96 16.18
N GLN A 68 -0.48 2.13 17.06
CA GLN A 68 -0.86 3.43 17.60
C GLN A 68 0.06 3.89 18.73
N GLU A 69 0.32 2.99 19.67
CA GLU A 69 1.06 3.30 20.89
C GLU A 69 2.57 3.42 20.67
N GLU A 70 3.13 2.60 19.78
CA GLU A 70 4.56 2.51 19.52
C GLU A 70 4.93 2.90 18.06
N SER A 71 4.17 3.80 17.43
CA SER A 71 4.29 4.12 15.99
C SER A 71 5.71 4.48 15.54
N ASP A 72 6.47 5.24 16.33
CA ASP A 72 7.85 5.62 16.01
C ASP A 72 8.83 4.44 16.07
N ASP A 73 8.53 3.41 16.86
CA ASP A 73 9.37 2.23 16.99
C ASP A 73 9.24 1.26 15.79
N PHE A 74 8.18 1.42 14.99
CA PHE A 74 8.03 0.70 13.71
C PHE A 74 8.85 1.31 12.58
N LEU A 75 9.35 2.54 12.71
CA LEU A 75 10.11 3.18 11.65
C LEU A 75 11.44 2.46 11.42
N CYS A 76 11.63 1.99 10.19
CA CYS A 76 12.84 1.29 9.74
C CYS A 76 13.81 2.19 8.95
N VAL A 77 13.46 3.46 8.78
CA VAL A 77 14.23 4.44 8.00
C VAL A 77 14.41 5.73 8.78
N PRO A 78 15.47 6.50 8.52
CA PRO A 78 15.63 7.81 9.13
C PRO A 78 14.54 8.78 8.62
N ARG A 79 14.15 9.73 9.46
CA ARG A 79 13.05 10.68 9.18
C ARG A 79 13.25 11.47 7.87
N LYS A 80 14.48 11.71 7.46
CA LYS A 80 14.81 12.42 6.20
C LYS A 80 14.38 11.67 4.94
N ASP A 81 14.17 10.35 5.03
CA ASP A 81 13.79 9.51 3.91
C ASP A 81 12.26 9.34 3.81
N ILE A 82 11.51 9.91 4.78
CA ILE A 82 10.05 9.93 4.77
C ILE A 82 9.59 11.08 3.88
N VAL A 83 8.75 10.77 2.91
CA VAL A 83 8.26 11.73 1.91
C VAL A 83 6.76 11.99 2.01
N ASP A 84 6.01 11.11 2.70
CA ASP A 84 4.57 11.28 2.91
C ASP A 84 4.12 10.62 4.22
N PHE A 85 2.99 11.08 4.76
CA PHE A 85 2.33 10.50 5.91
C PHE A 85 0.86 10.23 5.55
N VAL A 86 0.44 8.98 5.67
CA VAL A 86 -0.92 8.53 5.38
C VAL A 86 -1.60 7.96 6.62
N THR A 87 -2.93 8.03 6.66
CA THR A 87 -3.71 7.50 7.78
C THR A 87 -4.76 6.51 7.29
N THR A 88 -5.08 5.54 8.17
CA THR A 88 -6.27 4.71 8.00
C THR A 88 -7.55 5.52 8.25
N SER A 89 -8.70 5.03 7.79
CA SER A 89 -10.00 5.72 7.93
C SER A 89 -10.48 5.89 9.38
N GLY A 90 -9.92 5.16 10.35
CA GLY A 90 -10.28 5.31 11.77
C GLY A 90 -11.73 4.93 12.13
N THR A 91 -12.42 4.15 11.32
CA THR A 91 -13.84 3.77 11.53
C THR A 91 -14.13 3.05 12.84
N LEU A 92 -13.13 2.42 13.45
CA LEU A 92 -13.24 1.67 14.72
C LEU A 92 -12.29 2.20 15.79
N GLY A 93 -12.04 3.50 15.86
CA GLY A 93 -11.15 4.14 16.82
C GLY A 93 -10.15 5.09 16.17
N GLU A 94 -9.14 5.54 16.93
CA GLU A 94 -8.12 6.45 16.40
C GLU A 94 -7.43 5.90 15.14
N PRO A 95 -7.19 6.73 14.12
CA PRO A 95 -6.51 6.29 12.90
C PRO A 95 -5.04 5.96 13.17
N VAL A 96 -4.53 4.94 12.49
CA VAL A 96 -3.09 4.66 12.45
C VAL A 96 -2.45 5.52 11.37
N THR A 97 -1.32 6.15 11.70
CA THR A 97 -0.51 6.92 10.76
C THR A 97 0.69 6.08 10.29
N PHE A 98 0.89 6.04 8.99
CA PHE A 98 2.05 5.39 8.37
C PHE A 98 2.94 6.43 7.70
N ALA A 99 4.26 6.26 7.87
CA ALA A 99 5.26 7.03 7.16
C ALA A 99 5.68 6.27 5.89
N MET A 100 5.71 6.97 4.76
CA MET A 100 5.99 6.41 3.44
C MET A 100 7.30 6.96 2.90
N THR A 101 8.12 6.09 2.34
CA THR A 101 9.30 6.47 1.54
C THR A 101 8.93 6.56 0.05
N ASN A 102 9.83 7.10 -0.79
CA ASN A 102 9.66 7.05 -2.24
C ASN A 102 9.45 5.62 -2.76
N LYS A 103 10.17 4.63 -2.19
CA LYS A 103 10.02 3.22 -2.58
C LYS A 103 8.63 2.67 -2.23
N ASP A 104 8.05 3.12 -1.12
CA ASP A 104 6.69 2.71 -0.74
C ASP A 104 5.66 3.31 -1.71
N LEU A 105 5.84 4.58 -2.11
CA LEU A 105 4.99 5.22 -3.11
C LEU A 105 5.12 4.55 -4.49
N ASP A 106 6.33 4.17 -4.91
CA ASP A 106 6.58 3.43 -6.15
C ASP A 106 5.89 2.06 -6.13
N ARG A 107 5.94 1.36 -4.99
CA ARG A 107 5.25 0.08 -4.80
C ARG A 107 3.74 0.26 -4.81
N LEU A 108 3.24 1.31 -4.16
CA LEU A 108 1.82 1.66 -4.18
C LEU A 108 1.33 1.92 -5.61
N ALA A 109 2.09 2.72 -6.37
CA ALA A 109 1.83 2.97 -7.78
C ALA A 109 1.81 1.68 -8.62
N TYR A 110 2.72 0.75 -8.33
CA TYR A 110 2.79 -0.54 -9.02
C TYR A 110 1.58 -1.42 -8.71
N ASN A 111 1.14 -1.48 -7.47
CA ASN A 111 -0.02 -2.26 -7.07
C ASN A 111 -1.30 -1.77 -7.78
N GLU A 112 -1.51 -0.45 -7.81
CA GLU A 112 -2.65 0.11 -8.51
C GLU A 112 -2.55 -0.01 -10.03
N PHE A 113 -1.35 0.08 -10.60
CA PHE A 113 -1.12 -0.22 -12.01
C PHE A 113 -1.59 -1.64 -12.37
N ILE A 114 -1.27 -2.65 -11.54
CA ILE A 114 -1.76 -4.02 -11.73
C ILE A 114 -3.30 -4.05 -11.64
N SER A 115 -3.87 -3.41 -10.61
CA SER A 115 -5.32 -3.36 -10.39
C SER A 115 -6.06 -2.80 -11.59
N PHE A 116 -5.60 -1.68 -12.14
CA PHE A 116 -6.17 -1.07 -13.36
C PHE A 116 -5.97 -1.97 -14.59
N SER A 117 -4.81 -2.61 -14.72
CA SER A 117 -4.55 -3.56 -15.81
C SER A 117 -5.51 -4.75 -15.78
N CYS A 118 -5.89 -5.24 -14.59
CA CYS A 118 -6.90 -6.28 -14.44
C CYS A 118 -8.29 -5.85 -14.95
N ALA A 119 -8.60 -4.55 -14.87
CA ALA A 119 -9.82 -3.97 -15.44
C ALA A 119 -9.71 -3.67 -16.94
N ASN A 120 -8.65 -4.13 -17.62
CA ASN A 120 -8.31 -3.84 -19.00
C ASN A 120 -8.11 -2.35 -19.32
N THR A 121 -7.76 -1.56 -18.32
CA THR A 121 -7.41 -0.14 -18.50
C THR A 121 -6.10 -0.01 -19.27
N THR A 122 -6.03 0.98 -20.12
CA THR A 122 -4.86 1.28 -21.00
C THR A 122 -4.47 2.75 -20.91
N GLU A 123 -3.39 3.13 -21.54
CA GLU A 123 -2.95 4.53 -21.68
C GLU A 123 -3.93 5.41 -22.49
N ASN A 124 -4.89 4.80 -23.20
CA ASN A 124 -5.91 5.53 -23.96
C ASN A 124 -7.15 5.92 -23.10
N ASP A 125 -7.20 5.45 -21.86
CA ASP A 125 -8.31 5.72 -20.95
C ASP A 125 -8.14 7.05 -20.23
N ILE A 126 -9.27 7.64 -19.82
CA ILE A 126 -9.32 8.85 -18.99
C ILE A 126 -10.18 8.56 -17.78
N PHE A 127 -9.61 8.75 -16.59
CA PHE A 127 -10.32 8.53 -15.33
C PHE A 127 -10.64 9.83 -14.61
N GLN A 128 -11.86 9.96 -14.14
CA GLN A 128 -12.24 11.00 -13.21
C GLN A 128 -12.14 10.50 -11.77
N LEU A 129 -11.25 11.12 -10.98
CA LEU A 129 -11.08 10.84 -9.56
C LEU A 129 -12.04 11.72 -8.76
N MET A 130 -13.05 11.04 -8.18
CA MET A 130 -14.07 11.63 -7.29
C MET A 130 -13.77 11.31 -5.82
N VAL A 131 -12.52 11.01 -5.52
CA VAL A 131 -11.99 10.72 -4.18
C VAL A 131 -11.01 11.79 -3.77
N THR A 132 -10.87 12.00 -2.45
CA THR A 132 -9.91 12.98 -1.94
C THR A 132 -8.46 12.55 -2.19
N LEU A 133 -7.60 13.52 -2.53
CA LEU A 133 -6.14 13.35 -2.62
C LEU A 133 -5.42 13.99 -1.42
N ASP A 134 -6.16 14.70 -0.59
CA ASP A 134 -5.68 15.39 0.62
C ASP A 134 -6.04 14.60 1.90
N LYS A 135 -5.89 15.25 3.06
CA LYS A 135 -6.25 14.71 4.39
C LYS A 135 -5.56 13.40 4.73
N ARG A 136 -4.39 13.17 4.17
CA ARG A 136 -3.59 11.94 4.38
C ARG A 136 -4.29 10.66 3.90
N PHE A 137 -5.25 10.79 2.97
CA PHE A 137 -5.99 9.66 2.43
C PHE A 137 -5.16 8.89 1.42
N MET A 138 -4.68 7.70 1.80
CA MET A 138 -3.76 6.90 1.01
C MET A 138 -4.34 6.47 -0.35
N ALA A 139 -5.61 6.05 -0.39
CA ALA A 139 -6.20 5.46 -1.59
C ALA A 139 -6.30 6.45 -2.76
N GLY A 140 -6.60 7.73 -2.49
CA GLY A 140 -6.63 8.75 -3.55
C GLY A 140 -5.28 8.93 -4.22
N MET A 141 -4.20 8.99 -3.43
CA MET A 141 -2.83 9.05 -3.94
C MET A 141 -2.45 7.77 -4.68
N ALA A 142 -2.85 6.60 -4.16
CA ALA A 142 -2.62 5.31 -4.79
C ALA A 142 -3.19 5.25 -6.22
N TYR A 143 -4.47 5.58 -6.37
CA TYR A 143 -5.13 5.62 -7.69
C TYR A 143 -4.47 6.61 -8.63
N PHE A 144 -4.14 7.81 -8.15
CA PHE A 144 -3.45 8.80 -8.96
C PHE A 144 -2.08 8.30 -9.47
N LEU A 145 -1.28 7.72 -8.59
CA LEU A 145 0.04 7.20 -8.94
C LEU A 145 -0.05 5.98 -9.87
N GLY A 146 -1.01 5.08 -9.64
CA GLY A 146 -1.25 3.91 -10.48
C GLY A 146 -1.66 4.28 -11.90
N LEU A 147 -2.61 5.20 -12.06
CA LEU A 147 -3.02 5.72 -13.37
C LEU A 147 -1.88 6.45 -14.09
N ARG A 148 -1.09 7.25 -13.36
CA ARG A 148 0.12 7.86 -13.94
C ARG A 148 1.12 6.83 -14.44
N LYS A 149 1.33 5.77 -13.67
CA LYS A 149 2.23 4.67 -14.04
C LYS A 149 1.73 3.93 -15.29
N LEU A 150 0.41 3.80 -15.42
CA LEU A 150 -0.23 3.22 -16.60
C LEU A 150 -0.13 4.12 -17.83
N GLY A 151 -0.02 5.42 -17.66
CA GLY A 151 -0.06 6.41 -18.74
C GLY A 151 -1.46 6.93 -19.07
N ALA A 152 -2.50 6.55 -18.30
CA ALA A 152 -3.87 6.99 -18.51
C ALA A 152 -4.08 8.47 -18.15
N GLY A 153 -5.07 9.11 -18.77
CA GLY A 153 -5.50 10.47 -18.45
C GLY A 153 -6.19 10.55 -17.09
N ILE A 154 -6.01 11.67 -16.38
CA ILE A 154 -6.56 11.83 -15.02
C ILE A 154 -7.23 13.19 -14.87
N ILE A 155 -8.49 13.18 -14.46
CA ILE A 155 -9.28 14.38 -14.07
C ILE A 155 -9.42 14.31 -12.54
N ARG A 156 -8.89 15.29 -11.81
CA ARG A 156 -8.91 15.32 -10.35
C ARG A 156 -9.92 16.35 -9.86
N LEU A 157 -11.09 15.89 -9.41
CA LEU A 157 -12.13 16.76 -8.86
C LEU A 157 -12.31 16.62 -7.35
N GLY A 158 -11.93 15.45 -6.80
CA GLY A 158 -12.23 15.16 -5.41
C GLY A 158 -13.70 14.79 -5.19
N PRO A 159 -14.14 14.56 -3.95
CA PRO A 159 -15.52 14.22 -3.60
C PRO A 159 -16.44 15.44 -3.56
N GLY A 160 -17.73 15.21 -3.67
CA GLY A 160 -18.78 16.27 -3.62
C GLY A 160 -18.90 17.06 -4.91
N MET A 161 -19.50 18.27 -4.85
CA MET A 161 -19.65 19.19 -5.98
C MET A 161 -20.33 18.53 -7.20
N GLN A 162 -21.53 17.98 -7.01
CA GLN A 162 -22.23 17.15 -8.00
C GLN A 162 -22.34 17.79 -9.39
N GLU A 163 -22.66 19.10 -9.45
CA GLU A 163 -22.74 19.83 -10.70
C GLU A 163 -21.42 19.86 -11.45
N LEU A 164 -20.31 20.16 -10.76
CA LEU A 164 -18.96 20.16 -11.34
C LEU A 164 -18.55 18.75 -11.80
N GLN A 165 -18.92 17.69 -11.06
CA GLN A 165 -18.69 16.32 -11.47
C GLN A 165 -19.36 16.01 -12.80
N PHE A 166 -20.64 16.40 -12.92
CA PHE A 166 -21.42 16.19 -14.14
C PHE A 166 -20.90 17.00 -15.32
N GLU A 167 -20.62 18.29 -15.11
CA GLU A 167 -20.02 19.17 -16.13
C GLU A 167 -18.70 18.58 -16.66
N SER A 168 -17.87 18.09 -15.75
CA SER A 168 -16.60 17.47 -16.11
C SER A 168 -16.79 16.20 -16.94
N ILE A 169 -17.74 15.33 -16.55
CA ILE A 169 -18.08 14.13 -17.32
C ILE A 169 -18.50 14.50 -18.74
N MET A 170 -19.40 15.47 -18.87
CA MET A 170 -19.91 15.90 -20.18
C MET A 170 -18.83 16.58 -21.03
N LYS A 171 -17.89 17.27 -20.41
CA LYS A 171 -16.82 18.01 -21.10
C LYS A 171 -15.66 17.12 -21.54
N PHE A 172 -15.21 16.22 -20.67
CA PHE A 172 -13.97 15.46 -20.86
C PHE A 172 -14.23 14.01 -21.25
N LEU A 173 -15.46 13.52 -21.15
CA LEU A 173 -15.91 12.17 -21.53
C LEU A 173 -14.99 11.08 -20.95
N PRO A 174 -14.78 11.02 -19.63
CA PRO A 174 -13.93 10.01 -19.02
C PRO A 174 -14.46 8.59 -19.33
N THR A 175 -13.54 7.64 -19.53
CA THR A 175 -13.87 6.22 -19.74
C THR A 175 -14.07 5.47 -18.42
N GLY A 176 -13.58 6.04 -17.31
CA GLY A 176 -13.72 5.46 -15.98
C GLY A 176 -13.94 6.50 -14.88
N LEU A 177 -14.64 6.08 -13.82
CA LEU A 177 -14.90 6.89 -12.63
C LEU A 177 -14.38 6.16 -11.41
N ILE A 178 -13.65 6.86 -10.53
CA ILE A 178 -13.23 6.35 -9.23
C ILE A 178 -13.94 7.13 -8.15
N THR A 179 -14.83 6.46 -7.43
CA THR A 179 -15.67 7.06 -6.40
C THR A 179 -15.84 6.11 -5.21
N VAL A 180 -16.25 6.65 -4.08
CA VAL A 180 -16.70 5.87 -2.93
C VAL A 180 -18.23 5.92 -2.92
N PRO A 181 -18.91 4.77 -2.96
CA PRO A 181 -20.36 4.72 -2.78
C PRO A 181 -20.73 5.30 -1.41
N SER A 182 -21.71 6.20 -1.37
CA SER A 182 -22.25 6.79 -0.13
C SER A 182 -23.41 5.96 0.40
#